data_4e629e139d386e1b9fc9567f0027233c
#
_entry.id   4e629e139d386e1b9fc9567f0027233c
#
_cell.length_a   1.000
_cell.length_b   1.000
_cell.length_c   1.000
_cell.angle_alpha   90.00
_cell.angle_beta   90.00
_cell.angle_gamma   90.00
#
_symmetry.space_group_name_H-M   'P 1'
#
loop_
_entity.id
_entity.type
_entity.pdbx_description
1 polymer ?
#
loop_
_entity_poly.entity_id
_entity_poly.type
_entity_poly.pdbx_seq_one_letter_code
_entity_poly.pdbx_strand_id
1 'polypeptide(L)'
;MRLIYIDPPLWPAHGTFFSHLISDTSLEELHSFAAAAGIPRRAFDRDHYDVPQKRHADLVAAGATPVDGATLVRALIAGGLRIPARERAASLVHPLRRRWDSLVPEAADLGAELLNRWGEPHRHYHDRRHLLQVLEALHRLGCTDRPVLLAAWFHDAVYDGVPGEDEEASAVLAEELLPPTGVPAAEVAETARLVRLTAGHDPAPGDETGKLLCDADLAVLGRTPPDYDRYAADIRREYSRLDDAVFREGRRRVLESLLARGNGLYRTRRGEELWGSAARANLTRELAALSEGSAPAGTGCGSGAGRG
;
A
#
# COMPACT_ATOMS: atom_id res chain seq x y z
N MET A 1 -4.87 17.34 19.38
CA MET A 1 -4.13 18.54 18.96
C MET A 1 -3.23 18.08 17.82
N ARG A 2 -3.30 18.68 16.67
CA ARG A 2 -2.48 18.31 15.50
C ARG A 2 -1.09 18.86 15.71
N LEU A 3 -0.04 18.06 15.59
CA LEU A 3 1.31 18.48 15.92
C LEU A 3 2.29 18.09 14.80
N ILE A 4 3.05 19.08 14.36
CA ILE A 4 4.24 18.89 13.54
C ILE A 4 5.43 18.76 14.48
N TYR A 5 6.21 17.70 14.34
CA TYR A 5 7.40 17.43 15.15
C TYR A 5 8.66 17.57 14.31
N ILE A 6 9.76 17.99 14.97
CA ILE A 6 11.09 18.05 14.37
C ILE A 6 12.14 17.54 15.36
N ASP A 7 13.06 16.67 14.90
CA ASP A 7 14.19 16.23 15.73
C ASP A 7 15.42 17.14 15.58
N PRO A 8 16.42 17.02 16.47
CA PRO A 8 17.68 17.76 16.33
C PRO A 8 18.42 17.38 15.04
N PRO A 9 19.18 18.32 14.43
CA PRO A 9 19.95 18.07 13.22
C PRO A 9 21.19 17.22 13.51
N LEU A 10 21.02 15.90 13.58
CA LEU A 10 22.06 14.93 13.92
C LEU A 10 22.45 14.01 12.75
N TRP A 11 21.74 14.06 11.63
CA TRP A 11 21.94 13.14 10.51
C TRP A 11 22.87 13.75 9.46
N PRO A 12 24.12 13.26 9.31
CA PRO A 12 25.08 13.83 8.37
C PRO A 12 24.72 13.42 6.92
N ALA A 13 24.54 14.41 6.04
CA ALA A 13 24.40 14.21 4.61
C ALA A 13 24.81 15.48 3.86
N HIS A 14 25.30 15.36 2.63
CA HIS A 14 25.62 16.48 1.74
C HIS A 14 26.46 17.59 2.39
N GLY A 15 27.39 17.25 3.28
CA GLY A 15 28.28 18.21 3.93
C GLY A 15 27.62 19.04 5.05
N THR A 16 26.43 18.69 5.49
CA THR A 16 25.73 19.32 6.62
C THR A 16 24.97 18.27 7.44
N PHE A 17 24.29 18.70 8.50
CA PHE A 17 23.39 17.85 9.27
C PHE A 17 21.94 18.12 8.91
N PHE A 18 21.10 17.09 9.04
CA PHE A 18 19.68 17.15 8.77
C PHE A 18 18.85 16.77 9.99
N SER A 19 17.66 17.36 10.06
CA SER A 19 16.56 17.01 10.96
C SER A 19 15.46 16.33 10.16
N HIS A 20 14.67 15.49 10.82
CA HIS A 20 13.42 14.97 10.25
C HIS A 20 12.23 15.80 10.74
N LEU A 21 11.34 16.14 9.82
CA LEU A 21 10.09 16.86 10.10
C LEU A 21 8.92 15.93 9.78
N ILE A 22 8.02 15.70 10.75
CA ILE A 22 6.87 14.79 10.62
C ILE A 22 5.57 15.43 11.09
N SER A 23 4.43 14.84 10.70
CA SER A 23 3.13 15.01 11.37
C SER A 23 2.78 13.74 12.16
N ASP A 24 2.03 13.86 13.23
CA ASP A 24 1.42 12.74 13.96
C ASP A 24 0.01 12.40 13.45
N THR A 25 -0.49 13.15 12.47
CA THR A 25 -1.89 13.09 12.02
C THR A 25 -2.02 12.67 10.56
N SER A 26 -1.34 13.36 9.62
CA SER A 26 -1.44 13.05 8.20
C SER A 26 -0.30 13.61 7.37
N LEU A 27 -0.06 12.99 6.21
CA LEU A 27 0.91 13.51 5.25
C LEU A 27 0.43 14.82 4.61
N GLU A 28 -0.87 15.03 4.46
CA GLU A 28 -1.44 16.27 3.93
C GLU A 28 -1.10 17.47 4.83
N GLU A 29 -1.26 17.32 6.15
CA GLU A 29 -0.85 18.31 7.13
C GLU A 29 0.65 18.59 7.05
N LEU A 30 1.47 17.55 6.99
CA LEU A 30 2.91 17.66 6.85
C LEU A 30 3.30 18.41 5.59
N HIS A 31 2.66 18.11 4.45
CA HIS A 31 2.92 18.79 3.19
C HIS A 31 2.49 20.25 3.21
N SER A 32 1.33 20.53 3.82
CA SER A 32 0.82 21.90 3.97
C SER A 32 1.76 22.76 4.82
N PHE A 33 2.23 22.23 5.93
CA PHE A 33 3.20 22.90 6.79
C PHE A 33 4.53 23.12 6.07
N ALA A 34 5.08 22.11 5.41
CA ALA A 34 6.34 22.19 4.67
C ALA A 34 6.27 23.22 3.55
N ALA A 35 5.16 23.25 2.80
CA ALA A 35 4.92 24.23 1.73
C ALA A 35 4.86 25.66 2.27
N ALA A 36 4.10 25.89 3.35
CA ALA A 36 4.00 27.19 4.02
C ALA A 36 5.36 27.67 4.55
N ALA A 37 6.19 26.75 5.03
CA ALA A 37 7.55 27.02 5.49
C ALA A 37 8.59 27.09 4.35
N GLY A 38 8.20 26.92 3.09
CA GLY A 38 9.11 26.98 1.94
C GLY A 38 10.07 25.79 1.83
N ILE A 39 9.69 24.61 2.36
CA ILE A 39 10.44 23.36 2.19
C ILE A 39 9.98 22.70 0.88
N PRO A 40 10.89 22.42 -0.07
CA PRO A 40 10.52 21.90 -1.37
C PRO A 40 10.07 20.43 -1.28
N ARG A 41 9.08 20.05 -2.10
CA ARG A 41 8.53 18.68 -2.14
C ARG A 41 9.58 17.58 -2.36
N ARG A 42 10.66 17.87 -3.08
CA ARG A 42 11.78 16.93 -3.30
C ARG A 42 12.55 16.55 -2.03
N ALA A 43 12.38 17.29 -0.93
CA ALA A 43 12.96 16.96 0.37
C ALA A 43 12.11 15.98 1.18
N PHE A 44 10.97 15.54 0.63
CA PHE A 44 10.10 14.55 1.25
C PHE A 44 10.57 13.13 0.95
N ASP A 45 10.84 12.36 2.00
CA ASP A 45 11.14 10.92 1.91
C ASP A 45 10.02 10.11 2.59
N ARG A 46 8.93 9.91 1.85
CA ARG A 46 7.79 9.02 2.12
C ARG A 46 6.97 9.28 3.39
N ASP A 47 7.59 9.46 4.54
CA ASP A 47 6.93 9.66 5.82
C ASP A 47 7.43 10.90 6.58
N HIS A 48 8.44 11.59 6.06
CA HIS A 48 9.03 12.79 6.66
C HIS A 48 9.68 13.70 5.61
N TYR A 49 10.03 14.91 6.03
CA TYR A 49 10.92 15.79 5.26
C TYR A 49 12.31 15.80 5.88
N ASP A 50 13.34 15.67 5.03
CA ASP A 50 14.72 15.94 5.41
C ASP A 50 14.98 17.45 5.37
N VAL A 51 15.28 18.03 6.53
CA VAL A 51 15.46 19.47 6.71
C VAL A 51 16.89 19.77 7.06
N PRO A 52 17.62 20.57 6.28
CA PRO A 52 18.99 20.93 6.61
C PRO A 52 19.03 21.80 7.88
N GLN A 53 20.09 21.65 8.68
CA GLN A 53 20.30 22.28 9.98
C GLN A 53 19.99 23.78 9.99
N LYS A 54 20.36 24.52 8.94
CA LYS A 54 20.13 25.96 8.82
C LYS A 54 18.65 26.36 8.85
N ARG A 55 17.74 25.43 8.59
CA ARG A 55 16.27 25.65 8.57
C ARG A 55 15.57 25.20 9.84
N HIS A 56 16.27 24.48 10.73
CA HIS A 56 15.67 23.92 11.95
C HIS A 56 15.01 25.00 12.83
N ALA A 57 15.74 26.07 13.13
CA ALA A 57 15.22 27.15 13.98
C ALA A 57 13.99 27.86 13.37
N ASP A 58 13.99 28.06 12.03
CA ASP A 58 12.87 28.67 11.32
C ASP A 58 11.61 27.82 11.42
N LEU A 59 11.74 26.49 11.32
CA LEU A 59 10.60 25.57 11.41
C LEU A 59 10.04 25.48 12.83
N VAL A 60 10.90 25.52 13.84
CA VAL A 60 10.45 25.63 15.25
C VAL A 60 9.70 26.94 15.46
N ALA A 61 10.20 28.05 14.94
CA ALA A 61 9.51 29.34 14.99
C ALA A 61 8.17 29.34 14.21
N ALA A 62 8.07 28.55 13.15
CA ALA A 62 6.84 28.36 12.37
C ALA A 62 5.81 27.41 13.06
N GLY A 63 6.16 26.81 14.20
CA GLY A 63 5.25 25.99 15.00
C GLY A 63 5.57 24.50 15.04
N ALA A 64 6.70 24.05 14.47
CA ALA A 64 7.14 22.66 14.68
C ALA A 64 7.60 22.45 16.13
N THR A 65 7.15 21.37 16.75
CA THR A 65 7.49 21.01 18.13
C THR A 65 8.81 20.24 18.14
N PRO A 66 9.88 20.76 18.77
CA PRO A 66 11.14 20.04 18.88
C PRO A 66 11.01 18.87 19.86
N VAL A 67 11.47 17.69 19.42
CA VAL A 67 11.47 16.45 20.19
C VAL A 67 12.75 15.65 19.90
N ASP A 68 13.10 14.70 20.75
CA ASP A 68 14.17 13.74 20.44
C ASP A 68 13.74 12.76 19.33
N GLY A 69 14.70 12.16 18.63
CA GLY A 69 14.44 11.25 17.51
C GLY A 69 13.62 10.01 17.92
N ALA A 70 13.72 9.52 19.15
CA ALA A 70 12.93 8.38 19.62
C ALA A 70 11.46 8.78 19.82
N THR A 71 11.20 9.96 20.35
CA THR A 71 9.85 10.54 20.49
C THR A 71 9.24 10.79 19.11
N LEU A 72 10.01 11.35 18.17
CA LEU A 72 9.58 11.56 16.77
C LEU A 72 9.17 10.24 16.11
N VAL A 73 9.98 9.20 16.22
CA VAL A 73 9.65 7.87 15.67
C VAL A 73 8.41 7.27 16.32
N ARG A 74 8.24 7.42 17.67
CA ARG A 74 7.03 6.95 18.35
C ARG A 74 5.78 7.68 17.87
N ALA A 75 5.84 9.01 17.67
CA ALA A 75 4.74 9.79 17.14
C ALA A 75 4.35 9.35 15.73
N LEU A 76 5.35 9.13 14.86
CA LEU A 76 5.17 8.66 13.50
C LEU A 76 4.53 7.24 13.45
N ILE A 77 4.93 6.34 14.37
CA ILE A 77 4.34 5.00 14.51
C ILE A 77 2.90 5.11 15.02
N ALA A 78 2.65 5.91 16.04
CA ALA A 78 1.32 6.08 16.64
C ALA A 78 0.32 6.69 15.65
N GLY A 79 0.79 7.63 14.80
CA GLY A 79 0.01 8.22 13.71
C GLY A 79 -0.20 7.29 12.49
N GLY A 80 0.38 6.09 12.50
CA GLY A 80 0.28 5.14 11.39
C GLY A 80 1.04 5.54 10.11
N LEU A 81 1.82 6.61 10.18
CA LEU A 81 2.52 7.17 9.01
C LEU A 81 3.93 6.59 8.80
N ARG A 82 4.44 5.82 9.78
CA ARG A 82 5.79 5.25 9.71
C ARG A 82 5.93 4.24 8.59
N ILE A 83 6.83 4.51 7.66
CA ILE A 83 7.29 3.52 6.69
C ILE A 83 8.63 2.96 7.16
N PRO A 84 8.68 1.72 7.67
CA PRO A 84 9.92 1.09 8.12
C PRO A 84 10.97 1.09 6.99
N ALA A 85 12.25 1.26 7.33
CA ALA A 85 13.32 1.26 6.33
C ALA A 85 13.30 0.00 5.42
N ARG A 86 12.91 -1.17 5.98
CA ARG A 86 12.74 -2.42 5.24
C ARG A 86 11.63 -2.36 4.17
N GLU A 87 10.68 -1.41 4.28
CA GLU A 87 9.55 -1.23 3.34
C GLU A 87 9.78 -0.07 2.37
N ARG A 88 10.93 0.61 2.43
CA ARG A 88 11.27 1.68 1.49
C ARG A 88 11.67 1.07 0.14
N ALA A 89 11.14 1.62 -0.96
CA ALA A 89 11.29 1.03 -2.30
C ALA A 89 12.73 0.72 -2.71
N ALA A 90 13.69 1.58 -2.37
CA ALA A 90 15.10 1.35 -2.65
C ALA A 90 15.69 0.16 -1.85
N SER A 91 15.23 -0.05 -0.61
CA SER A 91 15.65 -1.15 0.25
C SER A 91 15.07 -2.49 -0.17
N LEU A 92 13.96 -2.48 -0.95
CA LEU A 92 13.23 -3.69 -1.34
C LEU A 92 13.83 -4.41 -2.53
N VAL A 93 14.55 -3.70 -3.40
CA VAL A 93 15.10 -4.28 -4.65
C VAL A 93 16.00 -5.48 -4.34
N HIS A 94 16.92 -5.36 -3.40
CA HIS A 94 17.86 -6.43 -3.11
C HIS A 94 17.20 -7.68 -2.47
N PRO A 95 16.34 -7.60 -1.44
CA PRO A 95 15.68 -8.78 -0.89
C PRO A 95 14.70 -9.43 -1.86
N LEU A 96 13.99 -8.64 -2.70
CA LEU A 96 13.14 -9.19 -3.75
C LEU A 96 13.96 -9.90 -4.82
N ARG A 97 15.05 -9.29 -5.30
CA ARG A 97 15.93 -9.93 -6.27
C ARG A 97 16.43 -11.28 -5.80
N ARG A 98 16.90 -11.41 -4.56
CA ARG A 98 17.32 -12.71 -4.01
C ARG A 98 16.20 -13.75 -4.01
N ARG A 99 14.96 -13.35 -3.76
CA ARG A 99 13.79 -14.27 -3.81
C ARG A 99 13.55 -14.73 -5.26
N TRP A 100 13.64 -13.82 -6.22
CA TRP A 100 13.54 -14.16 -7.64
C TRP A 100 14.65 -15.10 -8.08
N ASP A 101 15.91 -14.77 -7.79
CA ASP A 101 17.08 -15.57 -8.15
C ASP A 101 17.02 -17.00 -7.56
N SER A 102 16.35 -17.17 -6.42
CA SER A 102 16.08 -18.49 -5.85
C SER A 102 14.92 -19.23 -6.53
N LEU A 103 13.98 -18.51 -7.13
CA LEU A 103 12.78 -19.06 -7.79
C LEU A 103 13.07 -19.43 -9.25
N VAL A 104 13.81 -18.55 -9.96
CA VAL A 104 14.19 -18.71 -11.39
C VAL A 104 15.65 -18.29 -11.57
N PRO A 105 16.62 -19.13 -11.17
CA PRO A 105 18.06 -18.77 -11.17
C PRO A 105 18.60 -18.34 -12.53
N GLU A 106 18.07 -18.91 -13.61
CA GLU A 106 18.54 -18.68 -14.98
C GLU A 106 17.97 -17.39 -15.61
N ALA A 107 17.12 -16.64 -14.88
CA ALA A 107 16.37 -15.51 -15.43
C ALA A 107 16.53 -14.21 -14.60
N ALA A 108 17.76 -13.87 -14.23
CA ALA A 108 18.06 -12.68 -13.44
C ALA A 108 17.59 -11.37 -14.11
N ASP A 109 17.66 -11.30 -15.43
CA ASP A 109 17.23 -10.12 -16.20
C ASP A 109 15.71 -9.95 -16.18
N LEU A 110 14.95 -11.04 -16.25
CA LEU A 110 13.50 -11.01 -16.09
C LEU A 110 13.11 -10.54 -14.69
N GLY A 111 13.81 -10.99 -13.65
CA GLY A 111 13.60 -10.50 -12.30
C GLY A 111 13.84 -8.99 -12.17
N ALA A 112 14.87 -8.47 -12.86
CA ALA A 112 15.14 -7.03 -12.89
C ALA A 112 14.04 -6.25 -13.64
N GLU A 113 13.54 -6.79 -14.75
CA GLU A 113 12.42 -6.21 -15.51
C GLU A 113 11.14 -6.13 -14.63
N LEU A 114 10.75 -7.24 -14.01
CA LEU A 114 9.60 -7.26 -13.12
C LEU A 114 9.74 -6.24 -11.98
N LEU A 115 10.92 -6.16 -11.35
CA LEU A 115 11.17 -5.16 -10.31
C LEU A 115 11.08 -3.72 -10.83
N ASN A 116 11.40 -3.46 -12.09
CA ASN A 116 11.21 -2.14 -12.68
C ASN A 116 9.72 -1.84 -12.86
N ARG A 117 8.91 -2.79 -13.36
CA ARG A 117 7.44 -2.66 -13.47
C ARG A 117 6.79 -2.39 -12.11
N TRP A 118 7.13 -3.18 -11.09
CA TRP A 118 6.69 -2.95 -9.71
C TRP A 118 7.20 -1.64 -9.08
N GLY A 119 8.09 -0.93 -9.74
CA GLY A 119 8.65 0.33 -9.26
C GLY A 119 8.21 1.54 -10.06
N GLU A 120 7.24 1.43 -10.94
CA GLU A 120 6.73 2.52 -11.76
C GLU A 120 6.16 3.66 -10.90
N PRO A 121 6.39 4.93 -11.28
CA PRO A 121 6.13 6.07 -10.39
C PRO A 121 4.65 6.36 -10.12
N HIS A 122 3.74 5.83 -10.93
CA HIS A 122 2.29 5.98 -10.74
C HIS A 122 1.72 5.02 -9.68
N ARG A 123 2.47 3.98 -9.31
CA ARG A 123 2.07 2.98 -8.31
C ARG A 123 2.30 3.53 -6.90
N HIS A 124 1.27 3.52 -6.08
CA HIS A 124 1.34 3.96 -4.70
C HIS A 124 1.13 2.82 -3.70
N TYR A 125 0.22 1.88 -4.02
CA TYR A 125 0.00 0.64 -3.26
C TYR A 125 0.51 -0.58 -4.03
N HIS A 126 0.15 -0.76 -5.32
CA HIS A 126 0.56 -1.91 -6.15
C HIS A 126 2.02 -1.78 -6.60
N ASP A 127 2.90 -1.56 -5.62
CA ASP A 127 4.34 -1.35 -5.78
C ASP A 127 5.15 -2.52 -5.19
N ARG A 128 6.47 -2.39 -5.14
CA ARG A 128 7.39 -3.40 -4.58
C ARG A 128 7.06 -3.78 -3.13
N ARG A 129 6.39 -2.93 -2.36
CA ARG A 129 5.97 -3.25 -0.98
C ARG A 129 4.85 -4.27 -1.02
N HIS A 130 3.88 -4.09 -1.90
CA HIS A 130 2.79 -5.03 -2.09
C HIS A 130 3.33 -6.40 -2.53
N LEU A 131 4.18 -6.45 -3.56
CA LEU A 131 4.86 -7.69 -3.96
C LEU A 131 5.54 -8.40 -2.79
N LEU A 132 6.34 -7.67 -1.98
CA LEU A 132 6.98 -8.27 -0.81
C LEU A 132 5.94 -8.80 0.18
N GLN A 133 4.87 -8.05 0.42
CA GLN A 133 3.81 -8.44 1.36
C GLN A 133 3.09 -9.71 0.92
N VAL A 134 2.79 -9.86 -0.37
CA VAL A 134 2.19 -11.07 -0.94
C VAL A 134 3.13 -12.27 -0.78
N LEU A 135 4.42 -12.12 -1.10
CA LEU A 135 5.41 -13.18 -0.93
C LEU A 135 5.60 -13.58 0.54
N GLU A 136 5.56 -12.62 1.48
CA GLU A 136 5.60 -12.91 2.92
C GLU A 136 4.32 -13.57 3.42
N ALA A 137 3.17 -13.18 2.88
CA ALA A 137 1.89 -13.81 3.20
C ALA A 137 1.86 -15.27 2.71
N LEU A 138 2.31 -15.56 1.48
CA LEU A 138 2.48 -16.91 0.98
C LEU A 138 3.39 -17.76 1.87
N HIS A 139 4.51 -17.21 2.31
CA HIS A 139 5.39 -17.89 3.26
C HIS A 139 4.68 -18.20 4.58
N ARG A 140 3.88 -17.28 5.14
CA ARG A 140 3.08 -17.49 6.37
C ARG A 140 1.98 -18.51 6.18
N LEU A 141 1.45 -18.65 4.97
CA LEU A 141 0.50 -19.71 4.60
C LEU A 141 1.18 -21.08 4.40
N GLY A 142 2.52 -21.11 4.37
CA GLY A 142 3.29 -22.34 4.14
C GLY A 142 3.38 -22.73 2.66
N CYS A 143 3.14 -21.79 1.75
CA CYS A 143 3.20 -22.02 0.31
C CYS A 143 4.65 -22.22 -0.13
N THR A 144 4.88 -23.33 -0.85
CA THR A 144 6.14 -23.63 -1.54
C THR A 144 5.92 -23.96 -3.02
N ASP A 145 4.68 -23.83 -3.48
CA ASP A 145 4.28 -24.11 -4.85
C ASP A 145 4.84 -23.06 -5.79
N ARG A 146 5.65 -23.50 -6.77
CA ARG A 146 6.37 -22.59 -7.66
C ARG A 146 5.45 -21.77 -8.56
N PRO A 147 4.43 -22.32 -9.22
CA PRO A 147 3.43 -21.54 -9.95
C PRO A 147 2.75 -20.44 -9.13
N VAL A 148 2.43 -20.70 -7.87
CA VAL A 148 1.83 -19.68 -6.97
C VAL A 148 2.83 -18.55 -6.68
N LEU A 149 4.09 -18.90 -6.42
CA LEU A 149 5.14 -17.92 -6.19
C LEU A 149 5.42 -17.09 -7.46
N LEU A 150 5.43 -17.72 -8.64
CA LEU A 150 5.54 -17.03 -9.93
C LEU A 150 4.34 -16.10 -10.15
N ALA A 151 3.12 -16.58 -9.89
CA ALA A 151 1.92 -15.77 -10.02
C ALA A 151 1.97 -14.53 -9.11
N ALA A 152 2.51 -14.64 -7.89
CA ALA A 152 2.73 -13.46 -7.04
C ALA A 152 3.67 -12.42 -7.66
N TRP A 153 4.63 -12.81 -8.50
CA TRP A 153 5.50 -11.88 -9.21
C TRP A 153 4.81 -11.21 -10.38
N PHE A 154 3.84 -11.88 -11.00
CA PHE A 154 3.21 -11.42 -12.24
C PHE A 154 1.84 -10.78 -12.04
N HIS A 155 1.10 -11.02 -10.92
CA HIS A 155 -0.33 -10.67 -10.82
C HIS A 155 -0.64 -9.19 -11.12
N ASP A 156 0.23 -8.29 -10.73
CA ASP A 156 0.14 -6.85 -11.02
C ASP A 156 1.38 -6.34 -11.78
N ALA A 157 2.05 -7.20 -12.56
CA ALA A 157 3.22 -6.78 -13.34
C ALA A 157 2.86 -5.74 -14.41
N VAL A 158 1.63 -5.77 -14.92
CA VAL A 158 0.98 -4.69 -15.66
C VAL A 158 -0.08 -4.07 -14.75
N TYR A 159 -0.06 -2.75 -14.60
CA TYR A 159 -1.00 -2.05 -13.74
C TYR A 159 -1.27 -0.62 -14.24
N ASP A 160 -2.40 -0.45 -14.93
CA ASP A 160 -2.92 0.82 -15.43
C ASP A 160 -4.16 1.28 -14.64
N GLY A 161 -4.63 0.44 -13.69
CA GLY A 161 -5.81 0.64 -12.88
C GLY A 161 -7.12 0.32 -13.61
N VAL A 162 -7.07 -0.64 -14.53
CA VAL A 162 -8.23 -1.12 -15.32
C VAL A 162 -8.54 -2.57 -14.91
N PRO A 163 -9.47 -2.79 -13.96
CA PRO A 163 -9.77 -4.12 -13.44
C PRO A 163 -10.16 -5.11 -14.55
N GLY A 164 -9.60 -6.29 -14.53
CA GLY A 164 -9.79 -7.36 -15.50
C GLY A 164 -8.87 -7.27 -16.72
N GLU A 165 -8.55 -6.08 -17.20
CA GLU A 165 -7.58 -5.88 -18.30
C GLU A 165 -6.14 -5.97 -17.82
N ASP A 166 -5.84 -5.42 -16.65
CA ASP A 166 -4.50 -5.44 -16.04
C ASP A 166 -4.08 -6.88 -15.70
N GLU A 167 -4.97 -7.68 -15.10
CA GLU A 167 -4.71 -9.07 -14.77
C GLU A 167 -4.57 -9.94 -16.03
N GLU A 168 -5.36 -9.70 -17.07
CA GLU A 168 -5.20 -10.40 -18.36
C GLU A 168 -3.86 -10.04 -19.00
N ALA A 169 -3.49 -8.75 -19.06
CA ALA A 169 -2.21 -8.32 -19.61
C ALA A 169 -1.02 -8.86 -18.80
N SER A 170 -1.15 -8.94 -17.48
CA SER A 170 -0.16 -9.56 -16.59
C SER A 170 -0.03 -11.08 -16.83
N ALA A 171 -1.15 -11.76 -17.08
CA ALA A 171 -1.15 -13.18 -17.40
C ALA A 171 -0.49 -13.46 -18.75
N VAL A 172 -0.82 -12.67 -19.77
CA VAL A 172 -0.16 -12.75 -21.10
C VAL A 172 1.34 -12.49 -20.98
N LEU A 173 1.73 -11.49 -20.17
CA LEU A 173 3.15 -11.23 -19.90
C LEU A 173 3.86 -12.46 -19.31
N ALA A 174 3.22 -13.20 -18.41
CA ALA A 174 3.77 -14.42 -17.86
C ALA A 174 3.89 -15.53 -18.92
N GLU A 175 2.89 -15.68 -19.79
CA GLU A 175 2.89 -16.63 -20.91
C GLU A 175 4.00 -16.34 -21.94
N GLU A 176 4.38 -15.07 -22.11
CA GLU A 176 5.42 -14.65 -23.04
C GLU A 176 6.84 -14.75 -22.44
N LEU A 177 7.00 -14.33 -21.18
CA LEU A 177 8.34 -14.14 -20.59
C LEU A 177 8.87 -15.37 -19.82
N LEU A 178 8.00 -16.27 -19.35
CA LEU A 178 8.46 -17.46 -18.60
C LEU A 178 9.01 -18.57 -19.51
N PRO A 179 8.47 -18.90 -20.69
CA PRO A 179 8.97 -20.01 -21.50
C PRO A 179 10.47 -19.91 -21.87
N PRO A 180 11.02 -18.73 -22.24
CA PRO A 180 12.46 -18.61 -22.54
C PRO A 180 13.38 -18.88 -21.36
N THR A 181 12.86 -18.87 -20.13
CA THR A 181 13.63 -19.13 -18.90
C THR A 181 13.72 -20.61 -18.53
N GLY A 182 13.12 -21.49 -19.33
CA GLY A 182 13.09 -22.93 -19.05
C GLY A 182 12.06 -23.37 -18.03
N VAL A 183 11.13 -22.48 -17.61
CA VAL A 183 9.98 -22.85 -16.78
C VAL A 183 9.07 -23.80 -17.56
N PRO A 184 8.67 -24.97 -17.00
CA PRO A 184 7.83 -25.94 -17.69
C PRO A 184 6.49 -25.34 -18.15
N ALA A 185 6.02 -25.71 -19.34
CA ALA A 185 4.79 -25.18 -19.91
C ALA A 185 3.56 -25.34 -19.00
N ALA A 186 3.48 -26.44 -18.23
CA ALA A 186 2.41 -26.65 -17.26
C ALA A 186 2.45 -25.61 -16.11
N GLU A 187 3.65 -25.25 -15.65
CA GLU A 187 3.81 -24.21 -14.62
C GLU A 187 3.50 -22.81 -15.16
N VAL A 188 3.88 -22.54 -16.43
CA VAL A 188 3.52 -21.28 -17.09
C VAL A 188 2.00 -21.14 -17.20
N ALA A 189 1.31 -22.18 -17.67
CA ALA A 189 -0.15 -22.18 -17.79
C ALA A 189 -0.84 -21.98 -16.43
N GLU A 190 -0.36 -22.67 -15.39
CA GLU A 190 -0.91 -22.52 -14.04
C GLU A 190 -0.62 -21.13 -13.47
N THR A 191 0.57 -20.57 -13.67
CA THR A 191 0.93 -19.20 -13.30
C THR A 191 -0.04 -18.19 -13.94
N ALA A 192 -0.26 -18.26 -15.24
CA ALA A 192 -1.13 -17.36 -15.97
C ALA A 192 -2.61 -17.49 -15.53
N ARG A 193 -3.07 -18.75 -15.28
CA ARG A 193 -4.40 -19.00 -14.70
C ARG A 193 -4.58 -18.32 -13.35
N LEU A 194 -3.58 -18.46 -12.48
CA LEU A 194 -3.58 -17.88 -11.15
C LEU A 194 -3.57 -16.35 -11.20
N VAL A 195 -2.80 -15.75 -12.12
CA VAL A 195 -2.80 -14.30 -12.33
C VAL A 195 -4.20 -13.83 -12.75
N ARG A 196 -4.85 -14.48 -13.73
CA ARG A 196 -6.23 -14.15 -14.13
C ARG A 196 -7.24 -14.27 -12.99
N LEU A 197 -7.01 -15.19 -12.06
CA LEU A 197 -7.89 -15.40 -10.91
C LEU A 197 -7.91 -14.20 -9.95
N THR A 198 -6.84 -13.42 -9.88
CA THR A 198 -6.78 -12.26 -8.97
C THR A 198 -7.76 -11.14 -9.36
N ALA A 199 -8.23 -11.09 -10.61
CA ALA A 199 -9.29 -10.16 -11.03
C ALA A 199 -10.57 -10.27 -10.18
N GLY A 200 -10.94 -11.49 -9.78
CA GLY A 200 -12.15 -11.75 -9.00
C GLY A 200 -11.93 -12.22 -7.56
N HIS A 201 -10.76 -12.75 -7.27
CA HIS A 201 -10.44 -13.41 -5.99
C HIS A 201 -11.49 -14.45 -5.58
N ASP A 202 -11.95 -15.24 -6.54
CA ASP A 202 -12.99 -16.25 -6.33
C ASP A 202 -12.55 -17.66 -6.80
N PRO A 203 -11.60 -18.27 -6.08
CA PRO A 203 -11.11 -19.61 -6.39
C PRO A 203 -12.20 -20.66 -6.16
N ALA A 204 -12.26 -21.66 -7.05
CA ALA A 204 -13.16 -22.79 -6.89
C ALA A 204 -12.91 -23.55 -5.57
N PRO A 205 -13.89 -24.27 -5.00
CA PRO A 205 -13.73 -24.95 -3.71
C PRO A 205 -12.52 -25.89 -3.61
N GLY A 206 -12.13 -26.55 -4.70
CA GLY A 206 -10.98 -27.46 -4.78
C GLY A 206 -9.67 -26.82 -5.27
N ASP A 207 -9.66 -25.52 -5.56
CA ASP A 207 -8.50 -24.81 -6.09
C ASP A 207 -7.59 -24.33 -4.95
N GLU A 208 -6.76 -25.22 -4.43
CA GLU A 208 -5.89 -24.90 -3.29
C GLU A 208 -4.81 -23.85 -3.63
N THR A 209 -4.26 -23.88 -4.85
CA THR A 209 -3.27 -22.91 -5.32
C THR A 209 -3.89 -21.51 -5.48
N GLY A 210 -5.10 -21.44 -6.05
CA GLY A 210 -5.86 -20.20 -6.15
C GLY A 210 -6.23 -19.62 -4.79
N LYS A 211 -6.65 -20.46 -3.83
CA LYS A 211 -6.93 -20.01 -2.46
C LYS A 211 -5.72 -19.38 -1.81
N LEU A 212 -4.53 -19.98 -1.97
CA LEU A 212 -3.30 -19.46 -1.39
C LEU A 212 -2.94 -18.09 -1.95
N LEU A 213 -3.01 -17.91 -3.27
CA LEU A 213 -2.69 -16.63 -3.90
C LEU A 213 -3.70 -15.55 -3.51
N CYS A 214 -5.00 -15.83 -3.60
CA CYS A 214 -6.05 -14.88 -3.23
C CYS A 214 -5.96 -14.44 -1.76
N ASP A 215 -5.70 -15.38 -0.84
CA ASP A 215 -5.54 -15.07 0.57
C ASP A 215 -4.28 -14.22 0.82
N ALA A 216 -3.19 -14.50 0.12
CA ALA A 216 -1.94 -13.76 0.26
C ALA A 216 -2.06 -12.31 -0.26
N ASP A 217 -2.74 -12.11 -1.38
CA ASP A 217 -2.98 -10.80 -1.96
C ASP A 217 -3.90 -9.95 -1.07
N LEU A 218 -4.96 -10.54 -0.56
CA LEU A 218 -5.87 -9.88 0.38
C LEU A 218 -5.33 -9.77 1.82
N ALA A 219 -4.14 -10.28 2.12
CA ALA A 219 -3.57 -10.26 3.48
C ALA A 219 -3.41 -8.86 4.08
N VAL A 220 -3.28 -7.82 3.24
CA VAL A 220 -3.22 -6.40 3.65
C VAL A 220 -4.44 -5.98 4.44
N LEU A 221 -5.61 -6.53 4.13
CA LEU A 221 -6.87 -6.20 4.81
C LEU A 221 -6.85 -6.53 6.30
N GLY A 222 -6.09 -7.59 6.68
CA GLY A 222 -5.93 -8.05 8.05
C GLY A 222 -4.71 -7.49 8.78
N ARG A 223 -4.09 -6.42 8.30
CA ARG A 223 -2.98 -5.75 8.99
C ARG A 223 -3.45 -4.90 10.16
N THR A 224 -2.49 -4.35 10.92
CA THR A 224 -2.81 -3.41 12.01
C THR A 224 -3.61 -2.22 11.50
N PRO A 225 -4.48 -1.58 12.30
CA PRO A 225 -5.26 -0.43 11.84
C PRO A 225 -4.41 0.68 11.17
N PRO A 226 -3.24 1.10 11.72
CA PRO A 226 -2.39 2.08 11.05
C PRO A 226 -1.83 1.62 9.70
N ASP A 227 -1.48 0.33 9.57
CA ASP A 227 -1.00 -0.21 8.29
C ASP A 227 -2.12 -0.30 7.24
N TYR A 228 -3.35 -0.63 7.70
CA TYR A 228 -4.53 -0.62 6.85
C TYR A 228 -4.89 0.80 6.39
N ASP A 229 -4.83 1.79 7.28
CA ASP A 229 -5.13 3.19 6.95
C ASP A 229 -4.15 3.73 5.90
N ARG A 230 -2.89 3.32 5.98
CA ARG A 230 -1.89 3.63 4.96
C ARG A 230 -2.23 2.98 3.62
N TYR A 231 -2.61 1.70 3.62
CA TYR A 231 -3.10 1.01 2.44
C TYR A 231 -4.27 1.77 1.80
N ALA A 232 -5.30 2.14 2.58
CA ALA A 232 -6.46 2.86 2.08
C ALA A 232 -6.08 4.23 1.48
N ALA A 233 -5.15 4.94 2.12
CA ALA A 233 -4.62 6.21 1.62
C ALA A 233 -3.81 6.03 0.31
N ASP A 234 -3.00 4.98 0.20
CA ASP A 234 -2.22 4.68 -0.99
C ASP A 234 -3.15 4.26 -2.16
N ILE A 235 -4.21 3.50 -1.91
CA ILE A 235 -5.28 3.23 -2.91
C ILE A 235 -5.93 4.55 -3.36
N ARG A 236 -6.29 5.46 -2.45
CA ARG A 236 -6.85 6.76 -2.86
C ARG A 236 -5.91 7.54 -3.78
N ARG A 237 -4.62 7.46 -3.56
CA ARG A 237 -3.61 8.12 -4.40
C ARG A 237 -3.51 7.51 -5.80
N GLU A 238 -3.56 6.20 -5.93
CA GLU A 238 -3.58 5.52 -7.24
C GLU A 238 -4.77 5.94 -8.07
N TYR A 239 -5.92 6.09 -7.44
CA TYR A 239 -7.15 6.57 -8.07
C TYR A 239 -7.32 8.10 -7.99
N SER A 240 -6.23 8.87 -7.87
CA SER A 240 -6.27 10.35 -7.76
C SER A 240 -6.90 11.06 -8.96
N ARG A 241 -6.98 10.39 -10.12
CA ARG A 241 -7.65 10.89 -11.32
C ARG A 241 -9.19 10.89 -11.20
N LEU A 242 -9.75 10.12 -10.27
CA LEU A 242 -11.19 10.07 -10.04
C LEU A 242 -11.62 11.14 -9.03
N ASP A 243 -12.76 11.76 -9.33
CA ASP A 243 -13.42 12.64 -8.36
C ASP A 243 -13.74 11.88 -7.07
N ASP A 244 -13.69 12.60 -5.94
CA ASP A 244 -13.88 12.00 -4.61
C ASP A 244 -15.22 11.26 -4.47
N ALA A 245 -16.29 11.76 -5.07
CA ALA A 245 -17.60 11.11 -5.02
C ALA A 245 -17.59 9.77 -5.79
N VAL A 246 -16.98 9.74 -6.98
CA VAL A 246 -16.84 8.54 -7.82
C VAL A 246 -15.96 7.51 -7.11
N PHE A 247 -14.82 7.93 -6.58
CA PHE A 247 -13.94 7.05 -5.83
C PHE A 247 -14.63 6.46 -4.60
N ARG A 248 -15.30 7.28 -3.77
CA ARG A 248 -16.00 6.83 -2.57
C ARG A 248 -17.07 5.79 -2.89
N GLU A 249 -17.86 6.02 -3.92
CA GLU A 249 -18.91 5.07 -4.32
C GLU A 249 -18.31 3.74 -4.81
N GLY A 250 -17.27 3.79 -5.66
CA GLY A 250 -16.58 2.59 -6.11
C GLY A 250 -15.94 1.84 -4.91
N ARG A 251 -15.25 2.55 -4.03
CA ARG A 251 -14.62 1.96 -2.85
C ARG A 251 -15.63 1.33 -1.90
N ARG A 252 -16.76 2.00 -1.65
CA ARG A 252 -17.87 1.48 -0.83
C ARG A 252 -18.36 0.12 -1.37
N ARG A 253 -18.58 0.01 -2.69
CA ARG A 253 -19.02 -1.26 -3.31
C ARG A 253 -18.00 -2.39 -3.12
N VAL A 254 -16.72 -2.08 -3.28
CA VAL A 254 -15.63 -3.05 -3.03
C VAL A 254 -15.67 -3.53 -1.57
N LEU A 255 -15.73 -2.61 -0.61
CA LEU A 255 -15.76 -2.95 0.81
C LEU A 255 -16.99 -3.78 1.19
N GLU A 256 -18.17 -3.42 0.67
CA GLU A 256 -19.41 -4.17 0.88
C GLU A 256 -19.33 -5.58 0.29
N SER A 257 -18.78 -5.72 -0.92
CA SER A 257 -18.57 -7.02 -1.56
C SER A 257 -17.63 -7.92 -0.74
N LEU A 258 -16.53 -7.36 -0.22
CA LEU A 258 -15.59 -8.09 0.62
C LEU A 258 -16.23 -8.50 1.96
N LEU A 259 -16.97 -7.60 2.60
CA LEU A 259 -17.68 -7.88 3.85
C LEU A 259 -18.79 -8.91 3.67
N ALA A 260 -19.48 -8.92 2.53
CA ALA A 260 -20.51 -9.91 2.23
C ALA A 260 -19.97 -11.35 2.17
N ARG A 261 -18.66 -11.55 1.94
CA ARG A 261 -18.01 -12.88 2.00
C ARG A 261 -17.96 -13.46 3.43
N GLY A 262 -18.10 -12.63 4.46
CA GLY A 262 -18.11 -13.05 5.86
C GLY A 262 -16.86 -13.83 6.25
N ASN A 263 -17.04 -15.05 6.81
CA ASN A 263 -15.95 -15.97 7.14
C ASN A 263 -15.30 -16.64 5.90
N GLY A 264 -15.82 -16.38 4.70
CA GLY A 264 -15.23 -16.80 3.44
C GLY A 264 -14.40 -15.72 2.76
N LEU A 265 -14.06 -14.64 3.47
CA LEU A 265 -13.17 -13.60 2.96
C LEU A 265 -11.79 -14.20 2.62
N TYR A 266 -11.23 -14.98 3.54
CA TYR A 266 -10.08 -15.83 3.26
C TYR A 266 -10.54 -17.26 3.01
N ARG A 267 -9.96 -17.91 2.02
CA ARG A 267 -10.39 -19.22 1.50
C ARG A 267 -9.65 -20.38 2.17
N THR A 268 -8.49 -20.10 2.78
CA THR A 268 -7.76 -21.08 3.58
C THR A 268 -8.08 -20.91 5.07
N ARG A 269 -8.10 -22.04 5.82
CA ARG A 269 -8.23 -21.96 7.28
C ARG A 269 -7.14 -21.11 7.90
N ARG A 270 -5.91 -21.22 7.40
CA ARG A 270 -4.76 -20.47 7.90
C ARG A 270 -4.88 -18.96 7.63
N GLY A 271 -5.35 -18.55 6.46
CA GLY A 271 -5.63 -17.15 6.15
C GLY A 271 -6.69 -16.55 7.05
N GLU A 272 -7.80 -17.28 7.28
CA GLU A 272 -8.86 -16.85 8.20
C GLU A 272 -8.34 -16.68 9.65
N GLU A 273 -7.53 -17.63 10.14
CA GLU A 273 -6.90 -17.56 11.46
C GLU A 273 -5.94 -16.37 11.60
N LEU A 274 -5.18 -16.07 10.55
CA LEU A 274 -4.17 -15.01 10.57
C LEU A 274 -4.76 -13.60 10.42
N TRP A 275 -5.78 -13.43 9.59
CA TRP A 275 -6.21 -12.12 9.11
C TRP A 275 -7.71 -11.84 9.21
N GLY A 276 -8.57 -12.87 9.30
CA GLY A 276 -10.01 -12.75 9.13
C GLY A 276 -10.67 -11.75 10.07
N SER A 277 -10.42 -11.85 11.37
CA SER A 277 -11.02 -10.94 12.36
C SER A 277 -10.57 -9.49 12.16
N ALA A 278 -9.27 -9.26 11.97
CA ALA A 278 -8.72 -7.92 11.77
C ALA A 278 -9.19 -7.30 10.46
N ALA A 279 -9.27 -8.09 9.38
CA ALA A 279 -9.76 -7.62 8.09
C ALA A 279 -11.22 -7.13 8.19
N ARG A 280 -12.11 -7.92 8.78
CA ARG A 280 -13.52 -7.50 8.96
C ARG A 280 -13.64 -6.23 9.78
N ALA A 281 -12.85 -6.08 10.85
CA ALA A 281 -12.82 -4.86 11.66
C ALA A 281 -12.34 -3.64 10.85
N ASN A 282 -11.27 -3.78 10.09
CA ASN A 282 -10.73 -2.71 9.24
C ASN A 282 -11.72 -2.29 8.15
N LEU A 283 -12.27 -3.26 7.41
CA LEU A 283 -13.25 -3.01 6.34
C LEU A 283 -14.51 -2.30 6.87
N THR A 284 -15.03 -2.74 8.03
CA THR A 284 -16.20 -2.11 8.67
C THR A 284 -15.90 -0.67 9.09
N ARG A 285 -14.71 -0.42 9.63
CA ARG A 285 -14.29 0.91 10.06
C ARG A 285 -14.14 1.87 8.86
N GLU A 286 -13.52 1.42 7.76
CA GLU A 286 -13.39 2.23 6.55
C GLU A 286 -14.77 2.52 5.94
N LEU A 287 -15.66 1.51 5.86
CA LEU A 287 -17.00 1.68 5.32
C LEU A 287 -17.82 2.72 6.13
N ALA A 288 -17.71 2.70 7.45
CA ALA A 288 -18.34 3.71 8.32
C ALA A 288 -17.82 5.12 8.04
N ALA A 289 -16.49 5.28 7.93
CA ALA A 289 -15.86 6.57 7.63
C ALA A 289 -16.28 7.15 6.27
N LEU A 290 -16.41 6.29 5.24
CA LEU A 290 -16.91 6.73 3.94
C LEU A 290 -18.37 7.20 3.98
N SER A 291 -19.19 6.62 4.86
CA SER A 291 -20.61 6.97 5.03
C SER A 291 -20.80 8.31 5.77
N GLU A 292 -20.00 8.59 6.79
CA GLU A 292 -20.05 9.85 7.57
C GLU A 292 -19.64 11.07 6.73
N GLY A 293 -18.70 10.93 5.81
CA GLY A 293 -18.27 11.99 4.89
C GLY A 293 -19.27 12.35 3.79
N SER A 294 -20.42 11.64 3.71
CA SER A 294 -21.49 11.84 2.73
C SER A 294 -22.68 12.64 3.28
N ALA A 295 -22.68 13.04 4.55
CA ALA A 295 -23.76 13.85 5.10
C ALA A 295 -23.77 15.24 4.43
N PRO A 296 -24.88 15.68 3.77
CA PRO A 296 -24.96 17.02 3.23
C PRO A 296 -24.83 18.03 4.36
N ALA A 297 -24.02 19.07 4.17
CA ALA A 297 -24.00 20.23 5.05
C ALA A 297 -25.45 20.71 5.25
N GLY A 298 -25.96 20.57 6.45
CA GLY A 298 -27.34 20.87 6.79
C GLY A 298 -27.68 22.26 6.29
N THR A 299 -28.69 22.36 5.44
CA THR A 299 -29.37 23.60 5.10
C THR A 299 -29.96 24.15 6.39
N GLY A 300 -29.23 25.04 7.03
CA GLY A 300 -29.74 25.85 8.12
C GLY A 300 -30.93 26.65 7.60
N CYS A 301 -32.15 26.16 7.86
CA CYS A 301 -33.39 26.88 7.65
C CYS A 301 -33.41 28.01 8.66
N GLY A 302 -32.97 29.20 8.26
CA GLY A 302 -33.16 30.43 9.00
C GLY A 302 -34.63 30.80 9.02
N SER A 303 -35.36 30.47 10.08
CA SER A 303 -36.68 31.01 10.37
C SER A 303 -36.55 32.49 10.80
N GLY A 304 -36.60 33.37 9.81
CA GLY A 304 -36.81 34.81 10.03
C GLY A 304 -38.25 35.09 10.44
N ALA A 305 -38.51 35.15 11.72
CA ALA A 305 -39.73 35.73 12.22
C ALA A 305 -39.63 37.25 12.10
N GLY A 306 -40.27 37.82 11.06
CA GLY A 306 -40.58 39.23 10.95
C GLY A 306 -41.81 39.54 11.78
N ARG A 307 -41.63 40.33 12.81
CA ARG A 307 -42.73 41.12 13.43
C ARG A 307 -42.52 42.55 13.02
N GLY A 308 -43.62 43.21 12.60
CA GLY A 308 -43.69 44.62 12.33
C GLY A 308 -44.95 44.95 11.56
#